data_104dd54b4866caf8a0f8e4c4dbe58494
#
_entry.id   104dd54b4866caf8a0f8e4c4dbe58494
#
_cell.length_a   1.000
_cell.length_b   1.000
_cell.length_c   1.000
_cell.angle_alpha   90.00
_cell.angle_beta   90.00
_cell.angle_gamma   90.00
#
_symmetry.space_group_name_H-M   'P 1'
#
loop_
_entity.id
_entity.type
_entity.pdbx_description
1 polymer ?
#
loop_
_entity_poly.entity_id
_entity_poly.type
_entity_poly.pdbx_seq_one_letter_code
_entity_poly.pdbx_strand_id
1 'polypeptide(L)'
;VDALSVALKRPIIVRNEAKPSTCRQRFDVGHELGHFVLHQGRVTGDRVTEGEAHRFAGALLVPRSMMLKLFPRPKWSRLDWAGLRDFKLTWKVSKAALLYRARQLELIDDDQYRTGFITLKRTGEAITEREDGLIPPEAPELVERAFSVLAAKKHVQPAQIAAALHIRVPLLQDLVGFALTGPAVDVRRRPALSLVR
;
A
#
# COMPACT_ATOMS: atom_id res chain seq x y z
N VAL A 1 -0.28 -2.32 -17.40
CA VAL A 1 0.71 -2.11 -16.32
C VAL A 1 -0.07 -1.96 -15.03
N ASP A 2 0.32 -2.69 -14.01
CA ASP A 2 -0.40 -2.74 -12.73
C ASP A 2 0.07 -1.66 -11.76
N ALA A 3 1.36 -1.46 -11.71
CA ALA A 3 2.05 -0.33 -11.10
C ALA A 3 3.35 -0.10 -11.88
N LEU A 4 4.01 1.00 -11.64
CA LEU A 4 5.36 1.27 -12.11
C LEU A 4 6.10 2.15 -11.12
N SER A 5 7.39 1.96 -11.05
CA SER A 5 8.28 2.76 -10.22
C SER A 5 9.26 3.58 -11.05
N VAL A 6 9.53 4.80 -10.62
CA VAL A 6 10.51 5.69 -11.25
C VAL A 6 11.54 6.12 -10.20
N ALA A 7 12.79 5.70 -10.40
CA ALA A 7 13.91 6.02 -9.53
C ALA A 7 14.42 7.45 -9.83
N LEU A 8 13.84 8.43 -9.19
CA LEU A 8 14.26 9.83 -9.22
C LEU A 8 14.95 10.19 -7.91
N LYS A 9 15.45 11.44 -7.79
CA LYS A 9 15.93 12.01 -6.53
C LYS A 9 14.88 11.85 -5.40
N ARG A 10 13.60 11.90 -5.76
CA ARG A 10 12.46 11.50 -4.94
C ARG A 10 11.77 10.33 -5.66
N PRO A 11 11.86 9.10 -5.15
CA PRO A 11 11.27 7.92 -5.81
C PRO A 11 9.74 8.04 -5.87
N ILE A 12 9.17 7.62 -6.99
CA ILE A 12 7.72 7.69 -7.24
C ILE A 12 7.23 6.29 -7.62
N ILE A 13 6.14 5.85 -7.00
CA ILE A 13 5.36 4.68 -7.41
C ILE A 13 4.03 5.18 -7.97
N VAL A 14 3.74 4.83 -9.21
CA VAL A 14 2.44 5.10 -9.85
C VAL A 14 1.60 3.83 -9.77
N ARG A 15 0.41 3.95 -9.20
CA ARG A 15 -0.54 2.85 -9.00
C ARG A 15 -1.68 2.94 -10.01
N ASN A 16 -2.09 1.81 -10.56
CA ASN A 16 -3.29 1.72 -11.37
C ASN A 16 -4.54 1.61 -10.48
N GLU A 17 -5.33 2.67 -10.42
CA GLU A 17 -6.56 2.71 -9.60
C GLU A 17 -7.74 1.97 -10.25
N ALA A 18 -7.64 1.60 -11.54
CA ALA A 18 -8.69 0.81 -12.19
C ALA A 18 -8.80 -0.65 -11.65
N LYS A 19 -7.81 -1.11 -10.86
CA LYS A 19 -7.90 -2.40 -10.19
C LYS A 19 -8.83 -2.32 -8.97
N PRO A 20 -9.90 -3.12 -8.91
CA PRO A 20 -10.87 -3.04 -7.82
C PRO A 20 -10.38 -3.68 -6.51
N SER A 21 -9.30 -4.48 -6.53
CA SER A 21 -8.80 -5.20 -5.36
C SER A 21 -7.73 -4.43 -4.58
N THR A 22 -8.08 -3.96 -3.40
CA THR A 22 -7.12 -3.34 -2.45
C THR A 22 -5.95 -4.27 -2.13
N CYS A 23 -6.20 -5.57 -1.98
CA CYS A 23 -5.14 -6.55 -1.72
C CYS A 23 -4.09 -6.60 -2.83
N ARG A 24 -4.53 -6.50 -4.09
CA ARG A 24 -3.63 -6.47 -5.25
C ARG A 24 -2.87 -5.16 -5.33
N GLN A 25 -3.56 -4.03 -5.16
CA GLN A 25 -2.91 -2.72 -5.13
C GLN A 25 -1.81 -2.64 -4.06
N ARG A 26 -2.05 -3.20 -2.88
CA ARG A 26 -1.03 -3.30 -1.81
C ARG A 26 0.16 -4.15 -2.24
N PHE A 27 -0.11 -5.27 -2.90
CA PHE A 27 0.95 -6.15 -3.40
C PHE A 27 1.77 -5.46 -4.49
N ASP A 28 1.12 -4.78 -5.42
CA ASP A 28 1.77 -4.03 -6.50
C ASP A 28 2.68 -2.92 -5.94
N VAL A 29 2.21 -2.15 -4.95
CA VAL A 29 3.04 -1.15 -4.25
C VAL A 29 4.22 -1.80 -3.52
N GLY A 30 4.00 -2.93 -2.86
CA GLY A 30 5.07 -3.70 -2.20
C GLY A 30 6.09 -4.25 -3.19
N HIS A 31 5.66 -4.65 -4.39
CA HIS A 31 6.51 -5.13 -5.47
C HIS A 31 7.42 -4.00 -6.01
N GLU A 32 6.83 -2.84 -6.32
CA GLU A 32 7.59 -1.67 -6.77
C GLU A 32 8.57 -1.16 -5.70
N LEU A 33 8.18 -1.21 -4.43
CA LEU A 33 9.08 -0.93 -3.32
C LEU A 33 10.24 -1.93 -3.27
N GLY A 34 9.98 -3.20 -3.60
CA GLY A 34 11.01 -4.23 -3.74
C GLY A 34 12.05 -3.86 -4.79
N HIS A 35 11.65 -3.33 -5.94
CA HIS A 35 12.57 -2.83 -6.96
C HIS A 35 13.43 -1.68 -6.43
N PHE A 36 12.86 -0.72 -5.71
CA PHE A 36 13.64 0.36 -5.11
C PHE A 36 14.66 -0.10 -4.07
N VAL A 37 14.33 -1.12 -3.30
CA VAL A 37 15.20 -1.60 -2.22
C VAL A 37 16.31 -2.52 -2.75
N LEU A 38 15.96 -3.42 -3.69
CA LEU A 38 16.85 -4.51 -4.11
C LEU A 38 17.61 -4.22 -5.41
N HIS A 39 17.06 -3.35 -6.29
CA HIS A 39 17.52 -3.22 -7.67
C HIS A 39 17.99 -1.79 -8.03
N GLN A 40 18.49 -1.02 -7.04
CA GLN A 40 19.01 0.32 -7.31
C GLN A 40 20.12 0.29 -8.35
N GLY A 41 19.97 1.10 -9.42
CA GLY A 41 20.93 1.22 -10.50
C GLY A 41 21.01 0.00 -11.45
N ARG A 42 20.06 -0.94 -11.34
CA ARG A 42 19.95 -2.11 -12.20
C ARG A 42 18.77 -1.99 -13.17
N VAL A 43 18.91 -2.59 -14.35
CA VAL A 43 17.77 -2.80 -15.25
C VAL A 43 16.92 -3.93 -14.67
N THR A 44 15.61 -3.71 -14.56
CA THR A 44 14.62 -4.67 -14.07
C THR A 44 13.73 -5.17 -15.20
N GLY A 45 12.85 -6.14 -14.91
CA GLY A 45 11.93 -6.73 -15.89
C GLY A 45 12.34 -8.13 -16.35
N ASP A 46 13.49 -8.64 -15.91
CA ASP A 46 13.85 -10.04 -16.11
C ASP A 46 13.23 -10.93 -15.02
N ARG A 47 13.20 -12.26 -15.29
CA ARG A 47 12.58 -13.23 -14.39
C ARG A 47 13.17 -13.24 -12.97
N VAL A 48 14.45 -12.89 -12.83
CA VAL A 48 15.12 -12.92 -11.53
C VAL A 48 14.70 -11.71 -10.70
N THR A 49 14.85 -10.51 -11.26
CA THR A 49 14.50 -9.25 -10.58
C THR A 49 12.99 -9.18 -10.24
N GLU A 50 12.13 -9.64 -11.17
CA GLU A 50 10.68 -9.74 -10.90
C GLU A 50 10.37 -10.75 -9.79
N GLY A 51 11.05 -11.90 -9.80
CA GLY A 51 10.91 -12.91 -8.74
C GLY A 51 11.39 -12.41 -7.37
N GLU A 52 12.44 -11.60 -7.33
CA GLU A 52 12.95 -10.98 -6.10
C GLU A 52 11.98 -9.94 -5.55
N ALA A 53 11.45 -9.05 -6.40
CA ALA A 53 10.45 -8.06 -6.03
C ALA A 53 9.14 -8.72 -5.52
N HIS A 54 8.69 -9.81 -6.16
CA HIS A 54 7.56 -10.60 -5.67
C HIS A 54 7.81 -11.21 -4.29
N ARG A 55 9.01 -11.78 -4.06
CA ARG A 55 9.38 -12.32 -2.75
C ARG A 55 9.44 -11.24 -1.69
N PHE A 56 9.97 -10.08 -2.03
CA PHE A 56 10.01 -8.91 -1.15
C PHE A 56 8.59 -8.47 -0.76
N ALA A 57 7.70 -8.26 -1.73
CA ALA A 57 6.30 -7.89 -1.49
C ALA A 57 5.59 -8.88 -0.55
N GLY A 58 5.73 -10.17 -0.84
CA GLY A 58 5.16 -11.22 0.00
C GLY A 58 5.72 -11.23 1.43
N ALA A 59 7.02 -10.97 1.60
CA ALA A 59 7.68 -10.91 2.90
C ALA A 59 7.30 -9.64 3.70
N LEU A 60 7.16 -8.52 3.00
CA LEU A 60 6.73 -7.24 3.59
C LEU A 60 5.29 -7.33 4.11
N LEU A 61 4.37 -7.85 3.29
CA LEU A 61 2.95 -7.91 3.62
C LEU A 61 2.62 -8.99 4.65
N VAL A 62 3.27 -10.16 4.56
CA VAL A 62 3.11 -11.24 5.54
C VAL A 62 4.48 -11.85 5.88
N PRO A 63 5.09 -11.44 6.98
CA PRO A 63 6.39 -11.96 7.42
C PRO A 63 6.38 -13.49 7.58
N ARG A 64 7.56 -14.12 7.36
CA ARG A 64 7.71 -15.57 7.45
C ARG A 64 7.19 -16.12 8.79
N SER A 65 7.52 -15.46 9.90
CA SER A 65 7.07 -15.88 11.25
C SER A 65 5.55 -15.93 11.38
N MET A 66 4.84 -14.97 10.77
CA MET A 66 3.38 -14.91 10.78
C MET A 66 2.76 -15.98 9.87
N MET A 67 3.36 -16.22 8.68
CA MET A 67 2.94 -17.34 7.83
C MET A 67 3.10 -18.68 8.55
N LEU A 68 4.26 -18.94 9.15
CA LEU A 68 4.49 -20.20 9.87
C LEU A 68 3.52 -20.42 11.03
N LYS A 69 3.14 -19.35 11.72
CA LYS A 69 2.27 -19.39 12.91
C LYS A 69 0.78 -19.44 12.57
N LEU A 70 0.34 -18.69 11.58
CA LEU A 70 -1.07 -18.39 11.37
C LEU A 70 -1.64 -18.93 10.06
N PHE A 71 -0.80 -19.39 9.13
CA PHE A 71 -1.30 -19.90 7.86
C PHE A 71 -2.22 -21.11 8.09
N PRO A 72 -3.43 -21.11 7.49
CA PRO A 72 -4.38 -22.21 7.64
C PRO A 72 -3.84 -23.48 6.99
N ARG A 73 -3.45 -24.43 7.82
CA ARG A 73 -2.85 -25.68 7.35
C ARG A 73 -3.84 -26.51 6.55
N PRO A 74 -3.42 -27.02 5.40
CA PRO A 74 -4.24 -27.96 4.66
C PRO A 74 -4.63 -29.16 5.53
N LYS A 75 -5.86 -29.59 5.35
CA LYS A 75 -6.33 -30.87 5.92
C LYS A 75 -6.21 -31.92 4.85
N TRP A 76 -5.31 -32.90 5.06
CA TRP A 76 -4.94 -33.88 4.03
C TRP A 76 -4.41 -33.15 2.78
N SER A 77 -4.94 -33.44 1.59
CA SER A 77 -4.59 -32.74 0.35
C SER A 77 -5.41 -31.48 0.07
N ARG A 78 -6.36 -31.11 0.97
CA ARG A 78 -7.31 -30.02 0.71
C ARG A 78 -6.89 -28.73 1.40
N LEU A 79 -6.86 -27.64 0.63
CA LEU A 79 -6.68 -26.29 1.16
C LEU A 79 -7.88 -25.88 2.03
N ASP A 80 -7.60 -25.21 3.14
CA ASP A 80 -8.62 -24.60 4.00
C ASP A 80 -9.05 -23.24 3.45
N TRP A 81 -10.03 -23.23 2.57
CA TRP A 81 -10.52 -22.01 1.93
C TRP A 81 -11.19 -21.04 2.90
N ALA A 82 -11.81 -21.52 3.97
CA ALA A 82 -12.39 -20.67 5.01
C ALA A 82 -11.26 -19.95 5.77
N GLY A 83 -10.24 -20.70 6.19
CA GLY A 83 -9.07 -20.11 6.83
C GLY A 83 -8.30 -19.15 5.92
N LEU A 84 -8.16 -19.44 4.62
CA LEU A 84 -7.55 -18.53 3.65
C LEU A 84 -8.35 -17.23 3.50
N ARG A 85 -9.70 -17.29 3.51
CA ARG A 85 -10.57 -16.12 3.51
C ARG A 85 -10.34 -15.26 4.76
N ASP A 86 -10.34 -15.87 5.94
CA ASP A 86 -10.18 -15.16 7.20
C ASP A 86 -8.79 -14.56 7.33
N PHE A 87 -7.78 -15.27 6.83
CA PHE A 87 -6.40 -14.74 6.74
C PHE A 87 -6.34 -13.53 5.80
N LYS A 88 -6.96 -13.61 4.62
CA LYS A 88 -7.06 -12.49 3.68
C LYS A 88 -7.70 -11.27 4.32
N LEU A 89 -8.84 -11.42 4.99
CA LEU A 89 -9.56 -10.33 5.63
C LEU A 89 -8.74 -9.66 6.74
N THR A 90 -7.98 -10.46 7.49
CA THR A 90 -7.11 -9.97 8.57
C THR A 90 -5.88 -9.24 8.05
N TRP A 91 -5.17 -9.85 7.09
CA TRP A 91 -3.88 -9.36 6.60
C TRP A 91 -3.99 -8.50 5.34
N LYS A 92 -5.16 -8.44 4.74
CA LYS A 92 -5.44 -7.70 3.48
C LYS A 92 -4.47 -8.11 2.37
N VAL A 93 -4.32 -9.41 2.19
CA VAL A 93 -3.48 -10.04 1.16
C VAL A 93 -4.34 -11.04 0.38
N SER A 94 -4.25 -11.03 -0.95
CA SER A 94 -5.07 -11.92 -1.79
C SER A 94 -4.78 -13.40 -1.54
N LYS A 95 -5.80 -14.26 -1.69
CA LYS A 95 -5.64 -15.72 -1.59
C LYS A 95 -4.56 -16.23 -2.56
N ALA A 96 -4.50 -15.65 -3.76
CA ALA A 96 -3.45 -15.98 -4.73
C ALA A 96 -2.04 -15.68 -4.20
N ALA A 97 -1.81 -14.51 -3.60
CA ALA A 97 -0.53 -14.15 -2.99
C ALA A 97 -0.20 -15.03 -1.76
N LEU A 98 -1.22 -15.38 -0.97
CA LEU A 98 -1.05 -16.31 0.16
C LEU A 98 -0.62 -17.70 -0.31
N LEU A 99 -1.24 -18.25 -1.36
CA LEU A 99 -0.85 -19.55 -1.94
C LEU A 99 0.59 -19.51 -2.48
N TYR A 100 0.95 -18.44 -3.19
CA TYR A 100 2.31 -18.26 -3.69
C TYR A 100 3.33 -18.24 -2.53
N ARG A 101 3.03 -17.44 -1.49
CA ARG A 101 3.89 -17.32 -0.31
C ARG A 101 3.97 -18.62 0.48
N ALA A 102 2.85 -19.34 0.63
CA ALA A 102 2.80 -20.62 1.32
C ALA A 102 3.66 -21.67 0.62
N ARG A 103 3.62 -21.74 -0.73
CA ARG A 103 4.51 -22.61 -1.50
C ARG A 103 5.98 -22.25 -1.31
N GLN A 104 6.33 -20.95 -1.37
CA GLN A 104 7.72 -20.50 -1.13
C GLN A 104 8.26 -20.92 0.25
N LEU A 105 7.39 -20.99 1.24
CA LEU A 105 7.72 -21.36 2.62
C LEU A 105 7.50 -22.84 2.91
N GLU A 106 7.19 -23.66 1.89
CA GLU A 106 6.94 -25.09 1.99
C GLU A 106 5.79 -25.46 2.96
N LEU A 107 4.81 -24.54 3.10
CA LEU A 107 3.62 -24.76 3.92
C LEU A 107 2.55 -25.53 3.16
N ILE A 108 2.63 -25.51 1.84
CA ILE A 108 1.86 -26.32 0.88
C ILE A 108 2.81 -26.87 -0.17
N ASP A 109 2.47 -28.01 -0.73
CA ASP A 109 3.19 -28.65 -1.83
C ASP A 109 2.78 -28.08 -3.21
N ASP A 110 3.44 -28.55 -4.27
CA ASP A 110 3.20 -28.13 -5.64
C ASP A 110 1.81 -28.49 -6.16
N ASP A 111 1.26 -29.62 -5.72
CA ASP A 111 -0.07 -30.07 -6.14
C ASP A 111 -1.17 -29.26 -5.47
N GLN A 112 -1.02 -28.96 -4.19
CA GLN A 112 -1.90 -28.06 -3.44
C GLN A 112 -1.87 -26.65 -4.03
N TYR A 113 -0.67 -26.13 -4.36
CA TYR A 113 -0.50 -24.84 -5.02
C TYR A 113 -1.22 -24.81 -6.37
N ARG A 114 -0.97 -25.79 -7.25
CA ARG A 114 -1.61 -25.90 -8.57
C ARG A 114 -3.13 -26.02 -8.44
N THR A 115 -3.62 -26.88 -7.57
CA THR A 115 -5.05 -27.06 -7.30
C THR A 115 -5.68 -25.77 -6.77
N GLY A 116 -4.98 -25.02 -5.94
CA GLY A 116 -5.39 -23.71 -5.45
C GLY A 116 -5.67 -22.72 -6.58
N PHE A 117 -4.73 -22.57 -7.51
CA PHE A 117 -4.89 -21.67 -8.67
C PHE A 117 -5.97 -22.15 -9.65
N ILE A 118 -6.09 -23.46 -9.88
CA ILE A 118 -7.19 -24.03 -10.69
C ILE A 118 -8.53 -23.69 -10.04
N THR A 119 -8.63 -23.79 -8.71
CA THR A 119 -9.86 -23.47 -7.98
C THR A 119 -10.21 -21.99 -8.10
N LEU A 120 -9.24 -21.09 -7.86
CA LEU A 120 -9.46 -19.64 -8.02
C LEU A 120 -9.92 -19.29 -9.44
N LYS A 121 -9.32 -19.91 -10.47
CA LYS A 121 -9.73 -19.71 -11.86
C LYS A 121 -11.17 -20.23 -12.11
N ARG A 122 -11.48 -21.44 -11.64
CA ARG A 122 -12.80 -22.07 -11.83
C ARG A 122 -13.92 -21.31 -11.13
N THR A 123 -13.64 -20.70 -9.98
CA THR A 123 -14.62 -19.91 -9.20
C THR A 123 -14.71 -18.45 -9.67
N GLY A 124 -13.95 -18.06 -10.72
CA GLY A 124 -13.91 -16.68 -11.22
C GLY A 124 -13.10 -15.71 -10.36
N GLU A 125 -12.33 -16.23 -9.39
CA GLU A 125 -11.56 -15.44 -8.42
C GLU A 125 -10.10 -15.23 -8.83
N ALA A 126 -9.75 -15.50 -10.09
CA ALA A 126 -8.37 -15.33 -10.58
C ALA A 126 -7.89 -13.86 -10.59
N ILE A 127 -8.81 -12.90 -10.76
CA ILE A 127 -8.52 -11.46 -10.82
C ILE A 127 -9.16 -10.73 -9.65
N THR A 128 -10.44 -10.93 -9.41
CA THR A 128 -11.20 -10.32 -8.31
C THR A 128 -11.72 -11.42 -7.41
N GLU A 129 -11.34 -11.39 -6.16
CA GLU A 129 -11.77 -12.38 -5.17
C GLU A 129 -13.05 -11.91 -4.47
N ARG A 130 -13.90 -12.84 -4.00
CA ARG A 130 -15.23 -12.54 -3.42
C ARG A 130 -15.19 -11.52 -2.29
N GLU A 131 -14.13 -11.55 -1.50
CA GLU A 131 -13.99 -10.69 -0.32
C GLU A 131 -13.38 -9.31 -0.64
N ASP A 132 -13.02 -9.04 -1.89
CA ASP A 132 -12.38 -7.76 -2.25
C ASP A 132 -13.26 -6.55 -1.90
N GLY A 133 -14.59 -6.68 -2.09
CA GLY A 133 -15.54 -5.65 -1.70
C GLY A 133 -15.69 -5.40 -0.20
N LEU A 134 -15.17 -6.29 0.65
CA LEU A 134 -15.17 -6.13 2.12
C LEU A 134 -13.92 -5.39 2.63
N ILE A 135 -12.93 -5.18 1.77
CA ILE A 135 -11.67 -4.54 2.13
C ILE A 135 -11.63 -3.14 1.50
N PRO A 136 -11.80 -2.08 2.31
CA PRO A 136 -11.82 -0.72 1.78
C PRO A 136 -10.46 -0.35 1.16
N PRO A 137 -10.43 0.57 0.19
CA PRO A 137 -9.21 1.15 -0.34
C PRO A 137 -8.35 1.75 0.77
N GLU A 138 -7.04 1.61 0.67
CA GLU A 138 -6.10 2.26 1.59
C GLU A 138 -5.82 3.68 1.14
N ALA A 139 -5.87 4.60 2.11
CA ALA A 139 -5.46 5.99 1.94
C ALA A 139 -4.18 6.27 2.75
N PRO A 140 -3.35 7.23 2.34
CA PRO A 140 -2.19 7.66 3.12
C PRO A 140 -2.66 8.33 4.43
N GLU A 141 -2.38 7.70 5.58
CA GLU A 141 -2.79 8.23 6.90
C GLU A 141 -1.66 8.95 7.64
N LEU A 142 -0.39 8.64 7.30
CA LEU A 142 0.77 9.10 8.06
C LEU A 142 0.86 10.62 8.11
N VAL A 143 0.64 11.29 6.99
CA VAL A 143 0.74 12.76 6.88
C VAL A 143 -0.38 13.41 7.67
N GLU A 144 -1.61 12.92 7.56
CA GLU A 144 -2.75 13.43 8.32
C GLU A 144 -2.55 13.26 9.84
N ARG A 145 -2.08 12.09 10.27
CA ARG A 145 -1.71 11.84 11.68
C ARG A 145 -0.59 12.76 12.15
N ALA A 146 0.41 13.03 11.31
CA ALA A 146 1.48 13.97 11.64
C ALA A 146 0.95 15.39 11.87
N PHE A 147 0.07 15.89 11.01
CA PHE A 147 -0.59 17.18 11.20
C PHE A 147 -1.41 17.20 12.49
N SER A 148 -2.17 16.15 12.77
CA SER A 148 -2.96 16.01 14.01
C SER A 148 -2.07 16.04 15.27
N VAL A 149 -0.94 15.34 15.24
CA VAL A 149 0.03 15.33 16.35
C VAL A 149 0.70 16.69 16.53
N LEU A 150 1.08 17.35 15.43
CA LEU A 150 1.67 18.69 15.47
C LEU A 150 0.70 19.72 16.06
N ALA A 151 -0.57 19.67 15.65
CA ALA A 151 -1.59 20.53 16.19
C ALA A 151 -1.84 20.27 17.70
N ALA A 152 -2.00 18.99 18.09
CA ALA A 152 -2.33 18.62 19.46
C ALA A 152 -1.16 18.80 20.45
N LYS A 153 0.06 18.38 20.07
CA LYS A 153 1.21 18.33 21.00
C LYS A 153 2.16 19.51 20.87
N LYS A 154 2.21 20.15 19.73
CA LYS A 154 3.13 21.27 19.45
C LYS A 154 2.42 22.57 19.16
N HIS A 155 1.09 22.56 19.14
CA HIS A 155 0.25 23.75 18.80
C HIS A 155 0.59 24.37 17.45
N VAL A 156 1.19 23.60 16.54
CA VAL A 156 1.56 24.04 15.19
C VAL A 156 0.35 23.89 14.28
N GLN A 157 -0.13 25.01 13.75
CA GLN A 157 -1.26 25.07 12.84
C GLN A 157 -0.82 24.90 11.37
N PRO A 158 -1.70 24.41 10.47
CA PRO A 158 -1.41 24.28 9.05
C PRO A 158 -0.91 25.58 8.40
N ALA A 159 -1.44 26.73 8.83
CA ALA A 159 -1.00 28.04 8.35
C ALA A 159 0.47 28.33 8.66
N GLN A 160 0.97 27.90 9.82
CA GLN A 160 2.37 28.06 10.20
C GLN A 160 3.29 27.17 9.36
N ILE A 161 2.82 25.94 9.06
CA ILE A 161 3.55 25.02 8.17
C ILE A 161 3.61 25.60 6.75
N ALA A 162 2.48 26.10 6.23
CA ALA A 162 2.42 26.73 4.93
C ALA A 162 3.35 27.96 4.83
N ALA A 163 3.35 28.81 5.88
CA ALA A 163 4.25 29.96 5.97
C ALA A 163 5.73 29.56 5.99
N ALA A 164 6.09 28.52 6.76
CA ALA A 164 7.46 28.00 6.81
C ALA A 164 7.94 27.41 5.48
N LEU A 165 7.00 26.87 4.67
CA LEU A 165 7.26 26.35 3.33
C LEU A 165 7.17 27.43 2.24
N HIS A 166 6.84 28.67 2.58
CA HIS A 166 6.59 29.76 1.64
C HIS A 166 5.51 29.45 0.60
N ILE A 167 4.45 28.72 1.00
CA ILE A 167 3.31 28.37 0.15
C ILE A 167 1.99 28.81 0.80
N ARG A 168 0.91 28.84 0.00
CA ARG A 168 -0.44 29.10 0.51
C ARG A 168 -1.07 27.83 1.08
N VAL A 169 -1.94 27.96 2.09
CA VAL A 169 -2.65 26.83 2.70
C VAL A 169 -3.43 25.98 1.68
N PRO A 170 -4.15 26.54 0.70
CA PRO A 170 -4.80 25.72 -0.35
C PRO A 170 -3.82 24.84 -1.12
N LEU A 171 -2.66 25.36 -1.50
CA LEU A 171 -1.63 24.55 -2.16
C LEU A 171 -1.08 23.46 -1.23
N LEU A 172 -0.93 23.75 0.06
CA LEU A 172 -0.56 22.71 1.04
C LEU A 172 -1.61 21.61 1.10
N GLN A 173 -2.92 21.95 1.10
CA GLN A 173 -4.01 20.97 1.07
C GLN A 173 -3.99 20.11 -0.18
N ASP A 174 -3.76 20.71 -1.35
CA ASP A 174 -3.63 19.99 -2.62
C ASP A 174 -2.44 19.01 -2.59
N LEU A 175 -1.31 19.45 -2.00
CA LEU A 175 -0.10 18.60 -1.90
C LEU A 175 -0.25 17.43 -0.93
N VAL A 176 -0.98 17.60 0.17
CA VAL A 176 -1.16 16.54 1.17
C VAL A 176 -2.39 15.66 0.88
N GLY A 177 -3.31 16.11 0.03
CA GLY A 177 -4.46 15.34 -0.44
C GLY A 177 -5.62 15.22 0.57
N PHE A 178 -5.66 16.05 1.62
CA PHE A 178 -6.76 16.11 2.59
C PHE A 178 -7.02 17.52 3.11
N ALA A 179 -8.24 17.75 3.61
CA ALA A 179 -8.62 19.04 4.15
C ALA A 179 -7.88 19.34 5.48
N LEU A 180 -7.16 20.45 5.52
CA LEU A 180 -6.47 20.91 6.73
C LEU A 180 -7.45 21.73 7.58
N THR A 181 -8.07 21.10 8.60
CA THR A 181 -8.94 21.77 9.56
C THR A 181 -8.08 22.55 10.56
N GLY A 182 -8.12 23.87 10.49
CA GLY A 182 -7.60 24.79 11.48
C GLY A 182 -8.56 25.96 11.63
N PRO A 183 -8.56 26.69 12.75
CA PRO A 183 -9.36 27.90 12.85
C PRO A 183 -9.02 28.82 11.67
N ALA A 184 -10.04 29.31 10.98
CA ALA A 184 -9.89 30.22 9.86
C ALA A 184 -9.05 31.43 10.31
N VAL A 185 -7.83 31.54 9.82
CA VAL A 185 -7.03 32.77 10.02
C VAL A 185 -7.68 33.83 9.16
N ASP A 186 -8.26 34.84 9.80
CA ASP A 186 -8.83 35.99 9.12
C ASP A 186 -7.72 36.72 8.33
N VAL A 187 -7.71 36.50 7.03
CA VAL A 187 -6.72 37.06 6.08
C VAL A 187 -6.94 38.56 5.85
N ARG A 188 -7.83 39.21 6.59
CA ARG A 188 -8.20 40.62 6.38
C ARG A 188 -7.28 41.67 7.02
N ARG A 189 -6.13 41.29 7.57
CA ARG A 189 -5.11 42.28 7.94
C ARG A 189 -4.01 42.34 6.89
N ARG A 190 -4.29 42.97 5.76
CA ARG A 190 -3.22 43.60 4.93
C ARG A 190 -2.66 44.79 5.73
N PRO A 191 -1.36 44.81 6.05
CA PRO A 191 -0.77 46.04 6.54
C PRO A 191 -0.91 47.09 5.43
N ALA A 192 -1.51 48.23 5.75
CA ALA A 192 -1.58 49.36 4.84
C ALA A 192 -0.12 49.78 4.52
N LEU A 193 0.24 49.71 3.25
CA LEU A 193 1.50 50.29 2.76
C LEU A 193 1.41 51.81 2.94
N SER A 194 2.03 52.33 3.97
CA SER A 194 2.25 53.79 4.08
C SER A 194 3.41 54.16 3.16
N LEU A 195 3.10 54.87 2.08
CA LEU A 195 4.10 55.59 1.30
C LEU A 195 4.75 56.65 2.19
N VAL A 196 6.00 56.44 2.53
CA VAL A 196 6.83 57.51 3.10
C VAL A 196 7.17 58.49 1.96
N ARG A 197 6.72 59.73 2.12
CA ARG A 197 7.13 60.86 1.25
C ARG A 197 8.53 61.32 1.62
#